data_75b76f68b45e00d1acd24124dea4d072
#
_entry.id   75b76f68b45e00d1acd24124dea4d072
#
_cell.length_a   1.000
_cell.length_b   1.000
_cell.length_c   1.000
_cell.angle_alpha   90.00
_cell.angle_beta   90.00
_cell.angle_gamma   90.00
#
_symmetry.space_group_name_H-M   'P 1'
#
loop_
_entity.id
_entity.type
_entity.pdbx_description
1 polymer ?
#
loop_
_entity_poly.entity_id
_entity_poly.type
_entity_poly.pdbx_seq_one_letter_code
_entity_poly.pdbx_strand_id
1 'polypeptide(L)'
;MRLSSQTDRETKVPLQSVALIGLGQSPRGNMANEISLLVNHPMETHEFGLLDSLSPKNLDQLKTLSEIELQASQSRQSSIAGKAEPFIMTQLRDTTPVLLSLDYASALLNDLYSVLSARPIDLVVLMTTIIGPTPAPARATIFCDKIVRRAIETFAGSGLQVGVIIHLESQQQLLGFSKETSASIDVVAVPPEKDLIGSQKLDLLDDCDIVVMNSITFDAEQRQQLSGELGKPVVHARQLIATAIREALERLAAPSEAFNLDSSKSMVDRLRILSGREREIMFMVSSGLTNKEIAFRLGISFRTVEIHRARMMSKMGFRSVAGLVRTVDSLLEY
;
A
#
# COMPACT_ATOMS: atom_id res chain seq x y z
N MET A 1 11.22 30.26 -53.20
CA MET A 1 10.68 30.37 -51.86
C MET A 1 10.24 28.98 -51.45
N ARG A 2 11.12 28.21 -50.80
CA ARG A 2 10.84 26.83 -50.33
C ARG A 2 10.57 26.91 -48.84
N LEU A 3 9.35 26.65 -48.43
CA LEU A 3 8.96 26.46 -47.02
C LEU A 3 9.43 25.07 -46.59
N SER A 4 10.43 25.02 -45.75
CA SER A 4 10.86 23.81 -45.06
C SER A 4 9.84 23.46 -43.99
N SER A 5 9.16 22.34 -44.16
CA SER A 5 8.36 21.69 -43.12
C SER A 5 9.29 21.16 -42.06
N GLN A 6 9.41 21.85 -40.93
CA GLN A 6 9.91 21.30 -39.72
C GLN A 6 8.85 20.31 -39.20
N THR A 7 9.08 19.03 -39.40
CA THR A 7 8.40 17.96 -38.71
C THR A 7 8.88 17.98 -37.28
N ASP A 8 8.05 18.45 -36.35
CA ASP A 8 8.21 18.23 -34.90
C ASP A 8 8.31 16.73 -34.67
N ARG A 9 9.51 16.23 -34.48
CA ARG A 9 9.74 14.94 -33.82
C ARG A 9 9.50 15.17 -32.34
N GLU A 10 8.25 15.00 -31.91
CA GLU A 10 7.97 14.71 -30.51
C GLU A 10 8.82 13.47 -30.14
N THR A 11 9.87 13.68 -29.39
CA THR A 11 10.64 12.63 -28.74
C THR A 11 9.73 11.99 -27.70
N LYS A 12 9.02 10.93 -28.11
CA LYS A 12 8.18 10.14 -27.25
C LYS A 12 9.09 9.54 -26.18
N VAL A 13 9.05 10.08 -24.97
CA VAL A 13 9.76 9.49 -23.82
C VAL A 13 9.28 8.05 -23.71
N PRO A 14 10.19 7.05 -23.72
CA PRO A 14 9.78 5.67 -23.62
C PRO A 14 9.04 5.46 -22.30
N LEU A 15 7.89 4.73 -22.34
CA LEU A 15 7.14 4.37 -21.16
C LEU A 15 8.02 3.47 -20.28
N GLN A 16 8.02 3.76 -18.98
CA GLN A 16 8.71 2.92 -18.01
C GLN A 16 7.95 1.62 -17.81
N SER A 17 8.68 0.51 -17.80
CA SER A 17 8.14 -0.85 -17.71
C SER A 17 8.07 -1.29 -16.25
N VAL A 18 6.87 -1.59 -15.76
CA VAL A 18 6.59 -1.95 -14.36
C VAL A 18 6.06 -3.38 -14.27
N ALA A 19 6.74 -4.23 -13.53
CA ALA A 19 6.26 -5.57 -13.22
C ALA A 19 5.48 -5.56 -11.90
N LEU A 20 4.18 -5.90 -11.94
CA LEU A 20 3.34 -6.11 -10.78
C LEU A 20 3.31 -7.59 -10.44
N ILE A 21 3.92 -7.99 -9.33
CA ILE A 21 4.01 -9.40 -8.92
C ILE A 21 2.99 -9.68 -7.82
N GLY A 22 1.97 -10.48 -8.14
CA GLY A 22 1.00 -11.01 -7.19
C GLY A 22 1.40 -12.37 -6.64
N LEU A 23 0.98 -12.70 -5.41
CA LEU A 23 1.25 -14.01 -4.79
C LEU A 23 0.44 -15.16 -5.40
N GLY A 24 -0.67 -14.88 -6.07
CA GLY A 24 -1.53 -15.88 -6.71
C GLY A 24 -1.27 -16.03 -8.21
N GLN A 25 -2.34 -16.30 -8.94
CA GLN A 25 -2.30 -16.30 -10.42
C GLN A 25 -2.65 -14.92 -10.99
N SER A 26 -2.04 -14.58 -12.13
CA SER A 26 -2.37 -13.40 -12.93
C SER A 26 -3.24 -13.77 -14.17
N PRO A 27 -3.97 -12.80 -14.78
CA PRO A 27 -4.25 -11.46 -14.29
C PRO A 27 -5.27 -11.47 -13.14
N ARG A 28 -5.23 -10.42 -12.29
CA ARG A 28 -6.16 -10.26 -11.17
C ARG A 28 -7.22 -9.20 -11.47
N GLY A 29 -8.18 -9.53 -12.32
CA GLY A 29 -9.28 -8.65 -12.66
C GLY A 29 -8.80 -7.26 -13.12
N ASN A 30 -9.34 -6.19 -12.53
CA ASN A 30 -9.00 -4.81 -12.87
C ASN A 30 -7.85 -4.22 -12.03
N MET A 31 -7.16 -5.01 -11.22
CA MET A 31 -6.18 -4.48 -10.24
C MET A 31 -5.07 -3.65 -10.90
N ALA A 32 -4.48 -4.14 -11.99
CA ALA A 32 -3.43 -3.40 -12.68
C ALA A 32 -3.95 -2.10 -13.29
N ASN A 33 -5.16 -2.11 -13.85
CA ASN A 33 -5.79 -0.90 -14.39
C ASN A 33 -6.07 0.12 -13.28
N GLU A 34 -6.60 -0.31 -12.14
CA GLU A 34 -6.85 0.58 -10.99
C GLU A 34 -5.54 1.16 -10.43
N ILE A 35 -4.51 0.33 -10.28
CA ILE A 35 -3.18 0.81 -9.88
C ILE A 35 -2.65 1.84 -10.88
N SER A 36 -2.77 1.58 -12.18
CA SER A 36 -2.32 2.51 -13.23
C SER A 36 -3.05 3.84 -13.17
N LEU A 37 -4.37 3.81 -12.92
CA LEU A 37 -5.18 5.02 -12.74
C LEU A 37 -4.75 5.80 -11.49
N LEU A 38 -4.54 5.11 -10.35
CA LEU A 38 -4.11 5.73 -9.11
C LEU A 38 -2.69 6.30 -9.19
N VAL A 39 -1.79 5.60 -9.89
CA VAL A 39 -0.42 6.08 -10.13
C VAL A 39 -0.44 7.37 -10.94
N ASN A 40 -1.36 7.51 -11.89
CA ASN A 40 -1.52 8.69 -12.73
C ASN A 40 -0.17 9.18 -13.33
N HIS A 41 0.63 8.22 -13.80
CA HIS A 41 1.91 8.45 -14.47
C HIS A 41 2.02 7.48 -15.66
N PRO A 42 2.52 7.94 -16.83
CA PRO A 42 2.67 7.07 -17.99
C PRO A 42 3.61 5.90 -17.69
N MET A 43 3.09 4.67 -17.76
CA MET A 43 3.87 3.44 -17.56
C MET A 43 3.27 2.28 -18.35
N GLU A 44 4.09 1.27 -18.62
CA GLU A 44 3.65 -0.01 -19.17
C GLU A 44 3.64 -1.04 -18.04
N THR A 45 2.48 -1.64 -17.77
CA THR A 45 2.33 -2.62 -16.69
C THR A 45 2.32 -4.04 -17.21
N HIS A 46 3.07 -4.91 -16.53
CA HIS A 46 3.10 -6.35 -16.77
C HIS A 46 2.73 -7.08 -15.48
N GLU A 47 1.65 -7.84 -15.51
CA GLU A 47 1.24 -8.65 -14.36
C GLU A 47 1.88 -10.02 -14.37
N PHE A 48 2.36 -10.45 -13.20
CA PHE A 48 2.92 -11.78 -12.96
C PHE A 48 2.33 -12.35 -11.68
N GLY A 49 1.91 -13.61 -11.73
CA GLY A 49 1.51 -14.36 -10.55
C GLY A 49 2.54 -15.42 -10.19
N LEU A 50 2.85 -15.60 -8.90
CA LEU A 50 3.76 -16.67 -8.48
C LEU A 50 3.27 -18.04 -8.90
N LEU A 51 1.96 -18.22 -9.02
CA LEU A 51 1.33 -19.48 -9.37
C LEU A 51 1.12 -19.68 -10.88
N ASP A 52 1.54 -18.71 -11.73
CA ASP A 52 1.33 -18.78 -13.18
C ASP A 52 2.14 -19.90 -13.84
N SER A 53 3.31 -20.25 -13.27
CA SER A 53 4.18 -21.30 -13.76
C SER A 53 3.77 -22.72 -13.33
N LEU A 54 2.79 -22.84 -12.42
CA LEU A 54 2.39 -24.14 -11.91
C LEU A 54 1.54 -24.90 -12.93
N SER A 55 1.80 -26.21 -13.04
CA SER A 55 0.97 -27.10 -13.83
C SER A 55 -0.45 -27.25 -13.25
N PRO A 56 -1.47 -27.57 -14.05
CA PRO A 56 -2.83 -27.82 -13.54
C PRO A 56 -2.85 -28.84 -12.39
N LYS A 57 -2.05 -29.90 -12.48
CA LYS A 57 -1.94 -30.90 -11.43
C LYS A 57 -1.43 -30.32 -10.11
N ASN A 58 -0.42 -29.43 -10.16
CA ASN A 58 0.12 -28.78 -8.96
C ASN A 58 -0.88 -27.78 -8.36
N LEU A 59 -1.64 -27.09 -9.22
CA LEU A 59 -2.71 -26.21 -8.77
C LEU A 59 -3.84 -26.99 -8.07
N ASP A 60 -4.25 -28.13 -8.59
CA ASP A 60 -5.27 -28.98 -7.95
C ASP A 60 -4.78 -29.55 -6.62
N GLN A 61 -3.52 -29.95 -6.52
CA GLN A 61 -2.91 -30.35 -5.25
C GLN A 61 -2.90 -29.21 -4.24
N LEU A 62 -2.55 -28.00 -4.69
CA LEU A 62 -2.54 -26.81 -3.84
C LEU A 62 -3.95 -26.47 -3.33
N LYS A 63 -4.98 -26.56 -4.18
CA LYS A 63 -6.40 -26.40 -3.79
C LYS A 63 -6.77 -27.39 -2.67
N THR A 64 -6.52 -28.66 -2.88
CA THR A 64 -6.84 -29.73 -1.93
C THR A 64 -6.17 -29.52 -0.56
N LEU A 65 -4.86 -29.18 -0.55
CA LEU A 65 -4.13 -28.90 0.68
C LEU A 65 -4.67 -27.66 1.39
N SER A 66 -5.01 -26.63 0.62
CA SER A 66 -5.58 -25.37 1.16
C SER A 66 -6.95 -25.60 1.80
N GLU A 67 -7.82 -26.41 1.20
CA GLU A 67 -9.12 -26.77 1.77
C GLU A 67 -8.96 -27.52 3.11
N ILE A 68 -8.03 -28.48 3.20
CA ILE A 68 -7.74 -29.22 4.42
C ILE A 68 -7.27 -28.27 5.52
N GLU A 69 -6.33 -27.37 5.23
CA GLU A 69 -5.80 -26.42 6.23
C GLU A 69 -6.83 -25.37 6.65
N LEU A 70 -7.66 -24.89 5.74
CA LEU A 70 -8.75 -23.95 6.07
C LEU A 70 -9.79 -24.60 6.99
N GLN A 71 -10.17 -25.85 6.72
CA GLN A 71 -11.07 -26.61 7.58
C GLN A 71 -10.45 -26.90 8.95
N ALA A 72 -9.16 -27.25 8.99
CA ALA A 72 -8.42 -27.47 10.22
C ALA A 72 -8.31 -26.21 11.07
N SER A 73 -8.11 -25.04 10.46
CA SER A 73 -8.03 -23.76 11.16
C SER A 73 -9.38 -23.33 11.74
N GLN A 74 -10.47 -23.60 11.06
CA GLN A 74 -11.83 -23.35 11.58
C GLN A 74 -12.16 -24.25 12.79
N SER A 75 -11.65 -25.48 12.80
CA SER A 75 -11.87 -26.46 13.89
C SER A 75 -11.01 -26.16 15.13
N ARG A 76 -9.87 -25.49 14.95
CA ARG A 76 -8.92 -25.16 16.03
C ARG A 76 -9.29 -23.93 16.86
N GLN A 77 -10.45 -23.32 16.65
CA GLN A 77 -10.93 -22.16 17.43
C GLN A 77 -11.09 -22.41 18.94
N SER A 78 -10.80 -23.58 19.45
CA SER A 78 -11.00 -23.91 20.89
C SER A 78 -9.83 -24.50 21.63
N SER A 79 -8.63 -24.63 21.13
CA SER A 79 -7.47 -24.88 22.06
C SER A 79 -6.12 -24.99 21.32
N ILE A 80 -5.11 -24.49 22.03
CA ILE A 80 -3.68 -24.75 21.91
C ILE A 80 -2.91 -23.85 20.94
N ALA A 81 -2.16 -22.92 21.54
CA ALA A 81 -1.00 -22.20 21.04
C ALA A 81 0.14 -23.15 20.59
N GLY A 82 -0.08 -23.91 19.53
CA GLY A 82 0.97 -24.57 18.78
C GLY A 82 1.37 -23.64 17.65
N LYS A 83 2.67 -23.40 17.45
CA LYS A 83 3.22 -22.64 16.32
C LYS A 83 2.80 -23.31 15.00
N ALA A 84 1.62 -22.95 14.50
CA ALA A 84 1.26 -23.26 13.13
C ALA A 84 2.17 -22.43 12.22
N GLU A 85 2.77 -23.03 11.20
CA GLU A 85 3.50 -22.28 10.20
C GLU A 85 2.59 -21.20 9.61
N PRO A 86 3.06 -19.95 9.48
CA PRO A 86 2.22 -18.89 8.97
C PRO A 86 1.99 -19.10 7.47
N PHE A 87 0.72 -19.22 7.10
CA PHE A 87 0.30 -19.27 5.70
C PHE A 87 -0.09 -17.89 5.20
N ILE A 88 0.22 -17.64 3.94
CA ILE A 88 -0.28 -16.49 3.19
C ILE A 88 -1.47 -16.96 2.38
N MET A 89 -2.62 -16.32 2.55
CA MET A 89 -3.77 -16.54 1.67
C MET A 89 -3.61 -15.74 0.38
N THR A 90 -3.86 -16.41 -0.75
CA THR A 90 -3.92 -15.80 -2.07
C THR A 90 -5.06 -16.42 -2.88
N GLN A 91 -5.20 -16.05 -4.14
CA GLN A 91 -6.28 -16.55 -5.01
C GLN A 91 -5.73 -17.04 -6.34
N LEU A 92 -6.38 -18.03 -6.90
CA LEU A 92 -6.21 -18.45 -8.28
C LEU A 92 -6.97 -17.50 -9.22
N ARG A 93 -6.81 -17.69 -10.53
CA ARG A 93 -7.49 -16.90 -11.56
C ARG A 93 -9.01 -17.04 -11.53
N ASP A 94 -9.50 -18.20 -11.08
CA ASP A 94 -10.92 -18.50 -10.88
C ASP A 94 -11.46 -18.02 -9.52
N THR A 95 -10.70 -17.15 -8.83
CA THR A 95 -10.98 -16.61 -7.49
C THR A 95 -10.91 -17.63 -6.34
N THR A 96 -10.60 -18.90 -6.61
CA THR A 96 -10.44 -19.92 -5.56
C THR A 96 -9.34 -19.50 -4.59
N PRO A 97 -9.62 -19.39 -3.27
CA PRO A 97 -8.61 -19.07 -2.28
C PRO A 97 -7.66 -20.27 -2.09
N VAL A 98 -6.35 -19.98 -1.98
CA VAL A 98 -5.33 -20.97 -1.68
C VAL A 98 -4.35 -20.45 -0.67
N LEU A 99 -3.73 -21.36 0.11
CA LEU A 99 -2.75 -21.07 1.13
C LEU A 99 -1.34 -21.42 0.64
N LEU A 100 -0.41 -20.50 0.84
CA LEU A 100 1.01 -20.68 0.54
C LEU A 100 1.81 -20.60 1.83
N SER A 101 2.73 -21.53 2.06
CA SER A 101 3.77 -21.33 3.07
C SER A 101 4.74 -20.25 2.61
N LEU A 102 5.37 -19.56 3.55
CA LEU A 102 6.37 -18.51 3.24
C LEU A 102 7.55 -19.07 2.44
N ASP A 103 7.99 -20.28 2.77
CA ASP A 103 9.12 -20.93 2.08
C ASP A 103 8.78 -21.25 0.63
N TYR A 104 7.57 -21.78 0.39
CA TYR A 104 7.13 -22.09 -0.96
C TYR A 104 6.96 -20.83 -1.81
N ALA A 105 6.33 -19.80 -1.25
CA ALA A 105 6.20 -18.49 -1.92
C ALA A 105 7.57 -17.88 -2.22
N SER A 106 8.55 -18.02 -1.30
CA SER A 106 9.92 -17.54 -1.49
C SER A 106 10.63 -18.26 -2.64
N ALA A 107 10.48 -19.57 -2.73
CA ALA A 107 11.08 -20.36 -3.82
C ALA A 107 10.52 -19.92 -5.18
N LEU A 108 9.19 -19.85 -5.31
CA LEU A 108 8.53 -19.41 -6.54
C LEU A 108 8.91 -17.98 -6.94
N LEU A 109 9.07 -17.09 -5.96
CA LEU A 109 9.48 -15.71 -6.21
C LEU A 109 10.92 -15.63 -6.73
N ASN A 110 11.85 -16.40 -6.18
CA ASN A 110 13.23 -16.48 -6.67
C ASN A 110 13.29 -16.97 -8.12
N ASP A 111 12.50 -17.97 -8.47
CA ASP A 111 12.40 -18.47 -9.85
C ASP A 111 11.86 -17.38 -10.79
N LEU A 112 10.79 -16.69 -10.38
CA LEU A 112 10.23 -15.58 -11.15
C LEU A 112 11.23 -14.42 -11.33
N TYR A 113 11.98 -14.05 -10.28
CA TYR A 113 13.02 -13.02 -10.39
C TYR A 113 14.12 -13.39 -11.38
N SER A 114 14.50 -14.66 -11.44
CA SER A 114 15.45 -15.16 -12.43
C SER A 114 14.93 -14.95 -13.85
N VAL A 115 13.66 -15.21 -14.10
CA VAL A 115 13.00 -14.96 -15.40
C VAL A 115 12.92 -13.46 -15.71
N LEU A 116 12.56 -12.64 -14.73
CA LEU A 116 12.43 -11.18 -14.90
C LEU A 116 13.80 -10.52 -15.13
N SER A 117 14.89 -11.10 -14.64
CA SER A 117 16.24 -10.56 -14.84
C SER A 117 16.62 -10.41 -16.32
N ALA A 118 16.06 -11.23 -17.19
CA ALA A 118 16.28 -11.21 -18.63
C ALA A 118 15.35 -10.25 -19.40
N ARG A 119 14.37 -9.61 -18.72
CA ARG A 119 13.39 -8.73 -19.35
C ARG A 119 13.73 -7.26 -19.13
N PRO A 120 13.34 -6.34 -20.03
CA PRO A 120 13.53 -4.90 -19.86
C PRO A 120 12.47 -4.33 -18.89
N ILE A 121 12.58 -4.63 -17.60
CA ILE A 121 11.71 -4.11 -16.53
C ILE A 121 12.47 -3.03 -15.76
N ASP A 122 11.90 -1.84 -15.63
CA ASP A 122 12.51 -0.71 -14.92
C ASP A 122 12.21 -0.77 -13.42
N LEU A 123 11.01 -1.23 -13.05
CA LEU A 123 10.54 -1.28 -11.67
C LEU A 123 9.79 -2.58 -11.40
N VAL A 124 10.11 -3.24 -10.29
CA VAL A 124 9.37 -4.39 -9.78
C VAL A 124 8.55 -3.97 -8.56
N VAL A 125 7.28 -4.38 -8.51
CA VAL A 125 6.38 -4.11 -7.38
C VAL A 125 5.86 -5.44 -6.85
N LEU A 126 6.27 -5.81 -5.64
CA LEU A 126 5.77 -7.01 -4.97
C LEU A 126 4.45 -6.68 -4.28
N MET A 127 3.34 -7.09 -4.90
CA MET A 127 1.96 -6.80 -4.53
C MET A 127 1.50 -7.69 -3.36
N THR A 128 2.11 -7.52 -2.20
CA THR A 128 1.68 -8.14 -0.93
C THR A 128 1.73 -7.09 0.18
N THR A 129 0.74 -7.08 1.04
CA THR A 129 0.66 -6.16 2.19
C THR A 129 0.98 -6.86 3.52
N ILE A 130 1.33 -8.13 3.46
CA ILE A 130 1.77 -8.95 4.57
C ILE A 130 3.23 -9.28 4.33
N ILE A 131 4.03 -9.49 5.41
CA ILE A 131 5.44 -9.87 5.27
C ILE A 131 5.54 -11.05 4.30
N GLY A 132 6.04 -10.72 3.12
CA GLY A 132 6.25 -11.67 2.05
C GLY A 132 7.70 -12.11 1.98
N PRO A 133 8.00 -13.08 1.12
CA PRO A 133 9.36 -13.48 0.81
C PRO A 133 10.15 -12.24 0.37
N THR A 134 11.36 -12.09 0.90
CA THR A 134 12.23 -10.96 0.59
C THR A 134 13.37 -11.45 -0.29
N PRO A 135 13.26 -11.41 -1.62
CA PRO A 135 14.38 -11.73 -2.50
C PRO A 135 15.46 -10.65 -2.38
N ALA A 136 16.69 -11.01 -2.67
CA ALA A 136 17.74 -10.03 -2.88
C ALA A 136 17.41 -9.22 -4.14
N PRO A 137 17.12 -7.91 -4.05
CA PRO A 137 16.70 -7.14 -5.21
C PRO A 137 17.91 -6.91 -6.14
N ALA A 138 17.87 -7.49 -7.32
CA ALA A 138 18.81 -7.17 -8.40
C ALA A 138 18.40 -5.88 -9.16
N ARG A 139 17.22 -5.30 -8.86
CA ARG A 139 16.63 -4.14 -9.55
C ARG A 139 15.87 -3.27 -8.56
N ALA A 140 15.45 -2.08 -9.01
CA ALA A 140 14.54 -1.23 -8.25
C ALA A 140 13.27 -2.02 -7.91
N THR A 141 13.01 -2.23 -6.61
CA THR A 141 11.89 -3.04 -6.13
C THR A 141 11.13 -2.32 -5.03
N ILE A 142 9.81 -2.27 -5.18
CA ILE A 142 8.89 -1.81 -4.14
C ILE A 142 8.31 -3.03 -3.42
N PHE A 143 8.47 -3.07 -2.11
CA PHE A 143 7.87 -4.04 -1.21
C PHE A 143 6.63 -3.42 -0.57
N CYS A 144 5.45 -3.79 -1.05
CA CYS A 144 4.21 -3.15 -0.63
C CYS A 144 3.89 -3.37 0.86
N ASP A 145 4.25 -4.52 1.43
CA ASP A 145 4.15 -4.80 2.87
C ASP A 145 4.91 -3.75 3.70
N LYS A 146 6.12 -3.38 3.28
CA LYS A 146 6.94 -2.38 3.97
C LYS A 146 6.33 -0.98 3.87
N ILE A 147 5.74 -0.64 2.71
CA ILE A 147 5.08 0.66 2.51
C ILE A 147 3.87 0.79 3.43
N VAL A 148 2.95 -0.19 3.38
CA VAL A 148 1.71 -0.15 4.16
C VAL A 148 2.01 -0.21 5.66
N ARG A 149 2.89 -1.10 6.09
CA ARG A 149 3.30 -1.21 7.50
C ARG A 149 3.88 0.11 8.02
N ARG A 150 4.78 0.75 7.27
CA ARG A 150 5.36 2.05 7.66
C ARG A 150 4.31 3.15 7.76
N ALA A 151 3.32 3.16 6.88
CA ALA A 151 2.21 4.10 6.96
C ALA A 151 1.41 3.89 8.25
N ILE A 152 1.04 2.64 8.56
CA ILE A 152 0.32 2.27 9.79
C ILE A 152 1.13 2.70 11.04
N GLU A 153 2.40 2.32 11.10
CA GLU A 153 3.29 2.69 12.21
C GLU A 153 3.48 4.21 12.34
N THR A 154 3.46 4.93 11.23
CA THR A 154 3.54 6.40 11.24
C THR A 154 2.28 7.02 11.83
N PHE A 155 1.10 6.54 11.46
CA PHE A 155 -0.16 6.98 12.03
C PHE A 155 -0.20 6.69 13.55
N ALA A 156 0.07 5.45 13.96
CA ALA A 156 0.11 5.05 15.36
C ALA A 156 1.16 5.85 16.16
N GLY A 157 2.36 6.03 15.61
CA GLY A 157 3.43 6.83 16.23
C GLY A 157 3.13 8.33 16.30
N SER A 158 2.08 8.81 15.62
CA SER A 158 1.59 10.19 15.73
C SER A 158 0.58 10.38 16.86
N GLY A 159 0.24 9.33 17.58
CA GLY A 159 -0.74 9.34 18.65
C GLY A 159 -2.17 9.05 18.20
N LEU A 160 -2.35 8.59 16.94
CA LEU A 160 -3.65 8.13 16.46
C LEU A 160 -3.88 6.67 16.85
N GLN A 161 -5.13 6.34 17.20
CA GLN A 161 -5.58 4.96 17.28
C GLN A 161 -5.89 4.45 15.87
N VAL A 162 -5.22 3.41 15.43
CA VAL A 162 -5.27 2.92 14.04
C VAL A 162 -5.97 1.58 13.97
N GLY A 163 -7.07 1.53 13.25
CA GLY A 163 -7.72 0.27 12.88
C GLY A 163 -7.05 -0.36 11.65
N VAL A 164 -6.78 -1.64 11.67
CA VAL A 164 -6.20 -2.37 10.54
C VAL A 164 -7.09 -3.54 10.16
N ILE A 165 -7.60 -3.56 8.94
CA ILE A 165 -8.43 -4.65 8.44
C ILE A 165 -7.58 -5.60 7.60
N ILE A 166 -7.60 -6.88 7.96
CA ILE A 166 -6.93 -8.00 7.27
C ILE A 166 -7.94 -9.10 6.92
N HIS A 167 -7.54 -10.12 6.18
CA HIS A 167 -8.44 -11.21 5.79
C HIS A 167 -8.47 -12.39 6.79
N LEU A 168 -7.33 -12.74 7.38
CA LEU A 168 -7.21 -13.90 8.27
C LEU A 168 -6.57 -13.52 9.61
N GLU A 169 -7.11 -14.02 10.71
CA GLU A 169 -6.54 -13.80 12.05
C GLU A 169 -5.09 -14.29 12.16
N SER A 170 -4.76 -15.40 11.51
CA SER A 170 -3.38 -15.90 11.45
C SER A 170 -2.38 -14.94 10.83
N GLN A 171 -2.84 -14.01 9.96
CA GLN A 171 -2.01 -12.99 9.33
C GLN A 171 -1.60 -11.87 10.31
N GLN A 172 -2.29 -11.71 11.43
CA GLN A 172 -1.94 -10.72 12.44
C GLN A 172 -0.50 -10.88 12.94
N GLN A 173 -0.03 -12.12 13.08
CA GLN A 173 1.35 -12.42 13.49
C GLN A 173 2.39 -11.99 12.44
N LEU A 174 1.98 -11.86 11.19
CA LEU A 174 2.84 -11.47 10.06
C LEU A 174 2.91 -9.96 9.83
N LEU A 175 2.11 -9.15 10.53
CA LEU A 175 2.12 -7.70 10.35
C LEU A 175 3.41 -7.06 10.86
N GLY A 176 4.05 -7.65 11.87
CA GLY A 176 5.38 -7.27 12.33
C GLY A 176 5.49 -5.82 12.84
N PHE A 177 4.44 -5.30 13.47
CA PHE A 177 4.47 -3.97 14.08
C PHE A 177 5.46 -3.91 15.25
N SER A 178 6.06 -2.76 15.47
CA SER A 178 6.93 -2.54 16.63
C SER A 178 6.13 -2.58 17.92
N LYS A 179 6.77 -2.97 19.03
CA LYS A 179 6.11 -2.99 20.36
C LYS A 179 5.64 -1.60 20.80
N GLU A 180 6.32 -0.56 20.34
CA GLU A 180 6.03 0.82 20.70
C GLU A 180 4.72 1.33 20.07
N THR A 181 4.41 0.86 18.87
CA THR A 181 3.22 1.28 18.12
C THR A 181 2.04 0.31 18.25
N SER A 182 2.29 -0.94 18.61
CA SER A 182 1.25 -1.98 18.65
C SER A 182 0.13 -1.71 19.64
N ALA A 183 0.37 -0.92 20.69
CA ALA A 183 -0.67 -0.51 21.65
C ALA A 183 -1.71 0.47 21.06
N SER A 184 -1.37 1.15 19.96
CA SER A 184 -2.25 2.08 19.25
C SER A 184 -2.78 1.49 17.94
N ILE A 185 -2.75 0.16 17.79
CA ILE A 185 -3.18 -0.52 16.57
C ILE A 185 -4.16 -1.64 16.92
N ASP A 186 -5.40 -1.50 16.46
CA ASP A 186 -6.44 -2.53 16.55
C ASP A 186 -6.53 -3.29 15.23
N VAL A 187 -6.38 -4.60 15.29
CA VAL A 187 -6.41 -5.45 14.09
C VAL A 187 -7.69 -6.26 14.04
N VAL A 188 -8.42 -6.12 12.95
CA VAL A 188 -9.68 -6.84 12.70
C VAL A 188 -9.53 -7.72 11.47
N ALA A 189 -9.85 -9.01 11.61
CA ALA A 189 -9.85 -9.94 10.50
C ALA A 189 -11.27 -10.13 9.94
N VAL A 190 -11.46 -9.75 8.68
CA VAL A 190 -12.71 -9.95 7.92
C VAL A 190 -12.40 -10.81 6.70
N PRO A 191 -12.87 -12.06 6.66
CA PRO A 191 -12.67 -12.93 5.49
C PRO A 191 -13.27 -12.33 4.22
N PRO A 192 -12.64 -12.53 3.05
CA PRO A 192 -13.07 -11.93 1.79
C PRO A 192 -14.44 -12.42 1.31
N GLU A 193 -14.90 -13.57 1.80
CA GLU A 193 -16.22 -14.16 1.47
C GLU A 193 -17.37 -13.53 2.29
N LYS A 194 -17.05 -12.79 3.34
CA LYS A 194 -18.04 -12.10 4.19
C LYS A 194 -18.21 -10.68 3.73
N ASP A 195 -19.44 -10.21 3.80
CA ASP A 195 -19.74 -8.80 3.66
C ASP A 195 -18.95 -8.00 4.70
N LEU A 196 -18.05 -7.15 4.22
CA LEU A 196 -17.20 -6.31 5.07
C LEU A 196 -18.08 -5.43 5.97
N ILE A 197 -19.13 -4.85 5.41
CA ILE A 197 -20.01 -3.88 6.07
C ILE A 197 -20.90 -4.56 7.13
N GLY A 198 -21.36 -5.79 6.87
CA GLY A 198 -22.21 -6.55 7.81
C GLY A 198 -21.45 -7.24 8.95
N SER A 199 -20.14 -7.02 9.06
CA SER A 199 -19.33 -7.69 10.08
C SER A 199 -19.43 -7.02 11.44
N GLN A 200 -19.98 -7.72 12.45
CA GLN A 200 -19.99 -7.25 13.85
C GLN A 200 -18.59 -6.94 14.42
N LYS A 201 -17.54 -7.43 13.76
CA LYS A 201 -16.15 -7.12 14.17
C LYS A 201 -15.76 -5.66 13.91
N LEU A 202 -16.51 -4.93 13.09
CA LEU A 202 -16.25 -3.51 12.85
C LEU A 202 -16.48 -2.63 14.09
N ASP A 203 -17.31 -3.08 15.03
CA ASP A 203 -17.51 -2.40 16.32
C ASP A 203 -16.19 -2.24 17.10
N LEU A 204 -15.21 -3.13 16.85
CA LEU A 204 -13.87 -3.04 17.45
C LEU A 204 -13.06 -1.85 16.91
N LEU A 205 -13.51 -1.21 15.86
CA LEU A 205 -12.86 -0.03 15.24
C LEU A 205 -13.49 1.30 15.70
N ASP A 206 -14.47 1.26 16.60
CA ASP A 206 -15.21 2.45 17.03
C ASP A 206 -14.32 3.49 17.72
N ASP A 207 -13.29 3.07 18.41
CA ASP A 207 -12.34 3.95 19.08
C ASP A 207 -11.15 4.37 18.21
N CYS A 208 -11.08 3.88 16.96
CA CYS A 208 -10.01 4.25 16.04
C CYS A 208 -10.23 5.64 15.43
N ASP A 209 -9.15 6.39 15.22
CA ASP A 209 -9.16 7.69 14.55
C ASP A 209 -9.08 7.54 13.02
N ILE A 210 -8.46 6.46 12.55
CA ILE A 210 -8.24 6.16 11.14
C ILE A 210 -8.22 4.64 10.94
N VAL A 211 -8.74 4.18 9.80
CA VAL A 211 -8.75 2.75 9.46
C VAL A 211 -7.92 2.50 8.19
N VAL A 212 -7.09 1.47 8.19
CA VAL A 212 -6.29 1.03 7.05
C VAL A 212 -6.79 -0.33 6.56
N MET A 213 -7.26 -0.40 5.34
CA MET A 213 -7.59 -1.65 4.66
C MET A 213 -6.30 -2.29 4.13
N ASN A 214 -5.72 -3.18 4.94
CA ASN A 214 -4.40 -3.78 4.68
C ASN A 214 -4.50 -5.01 3.78
N SER A 215 -5.08 -4.83 2.61
CA SER A 215 -5.03 -5.82 1.52
C SER A 215 -5.19 -5.14 0.17
N ILE A 216 -4.49 -5.66 -0.82
CA ILE A 216 -4.65 -5.23 -2.22
C ILE A 216 -5.94 -5.77 -2.87
N THR A 217 -6.62 -6.70 -2.24
CA THR A 217 -7.86 -7.29 -2.76
C THR A 217 -9.09 -6.43 -2.48
N PHE A 218 -9.04 -5.56 -1.48
CA PHE A 218 -10.08 -4.56 -1.28
C PHE A 218 -10.11 -3.57 -2.45
N ASP A 219 -11.29 -3.09 -2.80
CA ASP A 219 -11.48 -2.12 -3.87
C ASP A 219 -11.94 -0.73 -3.37
N ALA A 220 -12.06 0.21 -4.29
CA ALA A 220 -12.45 1.58 -3.96
C ALA A 220 -13.90 1.70 -3.46
N GLU A 221 -14.80 0.84 -3.95
CA GLU A 221 -16.20 0.82 -3.52
C GLU A 221 -16.31 0.35 -2.07
N GLN A 222 -15.65 -0.76 -1.72
CA GLN A 222 -15.58 -1.27 -0.35
C GLN A 222 -15.01 -0.22 0.62
N ARG A 223 -13.98 0.52 0.20
CA ARG A 223 -13.42 1.60 0.98
C ARG A 223 -14.44 2.72 1.24
N GLN A 224 -15.16 3.14 0.19
CA GLN A 224 -16.15 4.21 0.31
C GLN A 224 -17.30 3.81 1.22
N GLN A 225 -17.81 2.60 1.05
CA GLN A 225 -18.86 2.04 1.90
C GLN A 225 -18.41 1.98 3.36
N LEU A 226 -17.20 1.45 3.62
CA LEU A 226 -16.65 1.37 4.97
C LEU A 226 -16.44 2.74 5.61
N SER A 227 -15.95 3.72 4.86
CA SER A 227 -15.78 5.09 5.36
C SER A 227 -17.12 5.73 5.70
N GLY A 228 -18.18 5.46 4.93
CA GLY A 228 -19.54 5.90 5.21
C GLY A 228 -20.11 5.26 6.47
N GLU A 229 -19.93 3.95 6.65
CA GLU A 229 -20.41 3.20 7.81
C GLU A 229 -19.74 3.63 9.11
N LEU A 230 -18.40 3.70 9.11
CA LEU A 230 -17.64 4.08 10.30
C LEU A 230 -17.64 5.58 10.58
N GLY A 231 -18.00 6.43 9.61
CA GLY A 231 -17.87 7.88 9.72
C GLY A 231 -16.42 8.36 9.93
N LYS A 232 -15.43 7.57 9.50
CA LYS A 232 -14.01 7.79 9.75
C LYS A 232 -13.19 7.76 8.46
N PRO A 233 -11.99 8.37 8.46
CA PRO A 233 -11.04 8.25 7.35
C PRO A 233 -10.64 6.78 7.15
N VAL A 234 -10.78 6.28 5.92
CA VAL A 234 -10.34 4.93 5.55
C VAL A 234 -9.28 5.03 4.46
N VAL A 235 -8.09 4.50 4.75
CA VAL A 235 -6.96 4.43 3.82
C VAL A 235 -6.89 3.05 3.19
N HIS A 236 -6.76 3.03 1.89
CA HIS A 236 -6.67 1.81 1.11
C HIS A 236 -5.21 1.49 0.73
N ALA A 237 -4.78 0.25 0.90
CA ALA A 237 -3.40 -0.15 0.60
C ALA A 237 -2.97 0.21 -0.84
N ARG A 238 -3.87 0.08 -1.84
CA ARG A 238 -3.56 0.42 -3.24
C ARG A 238 -3.16 1.89 -3.42
N GLN A 239 -3.72 2.82 -2.64
CA GLN A 239 -3.37 4.24 -2.72
C GLN A 239 -1.95 4.51 -2.24
N LEU A 240 -1.57 3.90 -1.10
CA LEU A 240 -0.21 3.99 -0.57
C LEU A 240 0.81 3.41 -1.55
N ILE A 241 0.47 2.27 -2.15
CA ILE A 241 1.29 1.58 -3.14
C ILE A 241 1.42 2.43 -4.42
N ALA A 242 0.31 2.95 -4.94
CA ALA A 242 0.31 3.79 -6.14
C ALA A 242 1.16 5.06 -5.97
N THR A 243 1.10 5.69 -4.80
CA THR A 243 1.95 6.83 -4.47
C THR A 243 3.43 6.45 -4.50
N ALA A 244 3.81 5.31 -3.91
CA ALA A 244 5.18 4.83 -3.91
C ALA A 244 5.67 4.47 -5.33
N ILE A 245 4.81 3.87 -6.17
CA ILE A 245 5.14 3.59 -7.58
C ILE A 245 5.40 4.89 -8.32
N ARG A 246 4.51 5.87 -8.24
CA ARG A 246 4.67 7.18 -8.89
C ARG A 246 5.99 7.85 -8.50
N GLU A 247 6.29 7.93 -7.21
CA GLU A 247 7.56 8.50 -6.73
C GLU A 247 8.78 7.75 -7.25
N ALA A 248 8.70 6.43 -7.39
CA ALA A 248 9.79 5.63 -7.95
C ALA A 248 9.97 5.90 -9.45
N LEU A 249 8.88 5.98 -10.22
CA LEU A 249 8.92 6.27 -11.65
C LEU A 249 9.46 7.68 -11.93
N GLU A 250 9.01 8.68 -11.17
CA GLU A 250 9.54 10.05 -11.25
C GLU A 250 11.04 10.10 -10.99
N ARG A 251 11.54 9.32 -10.03
CA ARG A 251 12.98 9.19 -9.75
C ARG A 251 13.74 8.52 -10.89
N LEU A 252 13.19 7.47 -11.48
CA LEU A 252 13.80 6.76 -12.61
C LEU A 252 13.82 7.62 -13.90
N ALA A 253 12.84 8.50 -14.07
CA ALA A 253 12.76 9.40 -15.22
C ALA A 253 13.67 10.63 -15.10
N ALA A 254 14.11 11.01 -13.89
CA ALA A 254 14.94 12.17 -13.67
C ALA A 254 16.38 11.94 -14.20
N PRO A 255 16.94 12.83 -15.04
CA PRO A 255 18.34 12.76 -15.43
C PRO A 255 19.23 12.91 -14.18
N SER A 256 20.34 12.16 -14.12
CA SER A 256 21.25 12.04 -12.98
C SER A 256 21.80 13.35 -12.39
N GLU A 257 21.65 14.47 -13.05
CA GLU A 257 22.21 15.76 -12.62
C GLU A 257 21.19 16.72 -11.95
N ALA A 258 19.89 16.41 -11.96
CA ALA A 258 18.85 17.35 -11.49
C ALA A 258 18.41 17.17 -10.03
N PHE A 259 18.92 16.17 -9.30
CA PHE A 259 18.40 15.81 -7.98
C PHE A 259 19.48 15.86 -6.88
N ASN A 260 19.99 17.06 -6.60
CA ASN A 260 20.69 17.35 -5.34
C ASN A 260 19.75 17.94 -4.27
N LEU A 261 18.61 17.31 -4.05
CA LEU A 261 17.76 17.52 -2.89
C LEU A 261 17.38 16.13 -2.38
N ASP A 262 17.83 15.83 -1.18
CA ASP A 262 17.55 14.72 -0.25
C ASP A 262 16.28 13.86 -0.54
N SER A 263 16.16 13.37 -1.79
CA SER A 263 15.00 12.65 -2.32
C SER A 263 15.03 11.15 -2.04
N SER A 264 15.89 10.72 -1.10
CA SER A 264 15.93 9.33 -0.62
C SER A 264 14.77 8.98 0.31
N LYS A 265 13.91 9.96 0.69
CA LYS A 265 12.81 9.75 1.63
C LYS A 265 11.49 9.61 0.89
N SER A 266 10.87 8.44 1.02
CA SER A 266 9.50 8.21 0.55
C SER A 266 8.53 9.19 1.22
N MET A 267 7.30 9.35 0.69
CA MET A 267 6.26 10.15 1.36
C MET A 267 6.05 9.71 2.81
N VAL A 268 6.12 8.43 3.08
CA VAL A 268 6.05 7.86 4.44
C VAL A 268 7.24 8.31 5.30
N ASP A 269 8.46 8.30 4.74
CA ASP A 269 9.63 8.79 5.46
C ASP A 269 9.55 10.30 5.72
N ARG A 270 8.98 11.08 4.81
CA ARG A 270 8.71 12.51 5.01
C ARG A 270 7.69 12.75 6.11
N LEU A 271 6.62 11.93 6.18
CA LEU A 271 5.66 11.97 7.29
C LEU A 271 6.31 11.67 8.64
N ARG A 272 7.28 10.74 8.69
CA ARG A 272 8.00 10.38 9.93
C ARG A 272 8.84 11.52 10.52
N ILE A 273 9.42 12.37 9.69
CA ILE A 273 10.23 13.51 10.14
C ILE A 273 9.40 14.71 10.61
N LEU A 274 8.08 14.67 10.42
CA LEU A 274 7.20 15.68 10.98
C LEU A 274 7.08 15.48 12.49
N SER A 275 7.12 16.58 13.24
CA SER A 275 6.71 16.56 14.65
C SER A 275 5.20 16.30 14.76
N GLY A 276 4.71 15.87 15.93
CA GLY A 276 3.27 15.71 16.17
C GLY A 276 2.49 16.96 15.75
N ARG A 277 2.99 18.14 16.13
CA ARG A 277 2.36 19.43 15.81
C ARG A 277 2.36 19.75 14.31
N GLU A 278 3.41 19.42 13.60
CA GLU A 278 3.48 19.61 12.15
C GLU A 278 2.51 18.67 11.41
N ARG A 279 2.28 17.46 11.93
CA ARG A 279 1.30 16.51 11.39
C ARG A 279 -0.14 16.96 11.62
N GLU A 280 -0.49 17.39 12.83
CA GLU A 280 -1.80 17.96 13.12
C GLU A 280 -2.13 19.12 12.17
N ILE A 281 -1.16 20.02 11.98
CA ILE A 281 -1.33 21.17 11.08
C ILE A 281 -1.45 20.71 9.64
N MET A 282 -0.70 19.69 9.21
CA MET A 282 -0.80 19.11 7.86
C MET A 282 -2.22 18.63 7.56
N PHE A 283 -2.83 17.84 8.45
CA PHE A 283 -4.20 17.37 8.29
C PHE A 283 -5.22 18.52 8.27
N MET A 284 -5.06 19.52 9.13
CA MET A 284 -5.96 20.68 9.15
C MET A 284 -5.84 21.52 7.86
N VAL A 285 -4.63 21.68 7.34
CA VAL A 285 -4.38 22.39 6.08
C VAL A 285 -4.97 21.62 4.90
N SER A 286 -4.82 20.29 4.86
CA SER A 286 -5.40 19.45 3.80
C SER A 286 -6.93 19.45 3.87
N SER A 287 -7.52 19.55 5.06
CA SER A 287 -8.96 19.73 5.24
C SER A 287 -9.46 21.15 4.91
N GLY A 288 -8.62 22.01 4.36
CA GLY A 288 -9.00 23.36 3.91
C GLY A 288 -9.06 24.43 4.99
N LEU A 289 -8.64 24.14 6.25
CA LEU A 289 -8.66 25.11 7.31
C LEU A 289 -7.64 26.23 7.09
N THR A 290 -8.05 27.45 7.39
CA THR A 290 -7.17 28.65 7.38
C THR A 290 -6.24 28.65 8.60
N ASN A 291 -5.13 29.39 8.53
CA ASN A 291 -4.21 29.54 9.66
C ASN A 291 -4.89 30.10 10.93
N LYS A 292 -5.94 30.92 10.78
CA LYS A 292 -6.72 31.46 11.91
C LYS A 292 -7.54 30.37 12.59
N GLU A 293 -8.22 29.53 11.81
CA GLU A 293 -9.01 28.41 12.34
C GLU A 293 -8.12 27.37 13.01
N ILE A 294 -6.97 27.07 12.41
CA ILE A 294 -5.97 26.18 12.98
C ILE A 294 -5.45 26.74 14.31
N ALA A 295 -5.09 28.03 14.36
CA ALA A 295 -4.63 28.69 15.55
C ALA A 295 -5.67 28.63 16.69
N PHE A 296 -6.93 28.86 16.36
CA PHE A 296 -8.04 28.75 17.30
C PHE A 296 -8.22 27.33 17.82
N ARG A 297 -8.28 26.35 16.94
CA ARG A 297 -8.46 24.93 17.31
C ARG A 297 -7.31 24.39 18.18
N LEU A 298 -6.10 24.82 17.90
CA LEU A 298 -4.90 24.33 18.56
C LEU A 298 -4.48 25.16 19.78
N GLY A 299 -5.21 26.24 20.10
CA GLY A 299 -4.90 27.12 21.22
C GLY A 299 -3.52 27.80 21.13
N ILE A 300 -3.04 28.11 19.91
CA ILE A 300 -1.73 28.73 19.67
C ILE A 300 -1.86 29.99 18.82
N SER A 301 -0.79 30.79 18.76
CA SER A 301 -0.80 32.01 17.96
C SER A 301 -0.82 31.72 16.46
N PHE A 302 -1.42 32.59 15.67
CA PHE A 302 -1.36 32.57 14.21
C PHE A 302 0.08 32.45 13.69
N ARG A 303 0.98 33.22 14.30
CA ARG A 303 2.41 33.20 13.97
C ARG A 303 3.06 31.82 14.21
N THR A 304 2.64 31.14 15.27
CA THR A 304 3.11 29.80 15.58
C THR A 304 2.64 28.79 14.53
N VAL A 305 1.39 28.92 14.05
CA VAL A 305 0.88 28.09 12.94
C VAL A 305 1.68 28.31 11.66
N GLU A 306 2.00 29.57 11.31
CA GLU A 306 2.82 29.87 10.12
C GLU A 306 4.18 29.20 10.19
N ILE A 307 4.85 29.24 11.34
CA ILE A 307 6.17 28.62 11.55
C ILE A 307 6.08 27.10 11.37
N HIS A 308 5.12 26.44 12.01
CA HIS A 308 4.94 25.00 11.88
C HIS A 308 4.55 24.61 10.45
N ARG A 309 3.69 25.37 9.80
CA ARG A 309 3.30 25.16 8.41
C ARG A 309 4.49 25.31 7.45
N ALA A 310 5.32 26.31 7.62
CA ALA A 310 6.52 26.49 6.80
C ALA A 310 7.50 25.30 6.98
N ARG A 311 7.73 24.87 8.22
CA ARG A 311 8.58 23.71 8.53
C ARG A 311 8.01 22.41 7.95
N MET A 312 6.73 22.19 8.10
CA MET A 312 5.99 21.06 7.55
C MET A 312 6.12 21.02 6.02
N MET A 313 5.83 22.12 5.32
CA MET A 313 5.95 22.23 3.87
C MET A 313 7.38 21.94 3.40
N SER A 314 8.38 22.45 4.10
CA SER A 314 9.80 22.20 3.81
C SER A 314 10.17 20.73 4.00
N LYS A 315 9.77 20.11 5.12
CA LYS A 315 10.05 18.69 5.41
C LYS A 315 9.35 17.74 4.44
N MET A 316 8.13 18.11 4.03
CA MET A 316 7.33 17.35 3.06
C MET A 316 7.79 17.58 1.60
N GLY A 317 8.61 18.60 1.34
CA GLY A 317 9.10 18.92 0.00
C GLY A 317 8.08 19.58 -0.92
N PHE A 318 6.97 20.13 -0.36
CA PHE A 318 5.96 20.80 -1.17
C PHE A 318 6.25 22.30 -1.32
N ARG A 319 6.16 22.78 -2.56
CA ARG A 319 6.28 24.22 -2.88
C ARG A 319 4.96 24.97 -2.79
N SER A 320 3.83 24.27 -2.75
CA SER A 320 2.50 24.88 -2.66
C SER A 320 1.55 24.02 -1.82
N VAL A 321 0.58 24.69 -1.17
CA VAL A 321 -0.50 24.03 -0.43
C VAL A 321 -1.33 23.15 -1.34
N ALA A 322 -1.55 23.56 -2.59
CA ALA A 322 -2.28 22.78 -3.57
C ALA A 322 -1.56 21.44 -3.89
N GLY A 323 -0.23 21.40 -3.85
CA GLY A 323 0.55 20.17 -3.97
C GLY A 323 0.38 19.26 -2.75
N LEU A 324 0.42 19.84 -1.55
CA LEU A 324 0.15 19.12 -0.30
C LEU A 324 -1.28 18.53 -0.30
N VAL A 325 -2.29 19.39 -0.56
CA VAL A 325 -3.71 18.99 -0.58
C VAL A 325 -3.92 17.83 -1.55
N ARG A 326 -3.49 17.97 -2.82
CA ARG A 326 -3.63 16.89 -3.82
C ARG A 326 -2.98 15.58 -3.37
N THR A 327 -1.87 15.63 -2.66
CA THR A 327 -1.16 14.43 -2.23
C THR A 327 -1.81 13.83 -0.98
N VAL A 328 -2.27 14.66 -0.04
CA VAL A 328 -3.02 14.18 1.14
C VAL A 328 -4.42 13.74 0.72
N ASP A 329 -5.09 14.47 -0.17
CA ASP A 329 -6.39 14.06 -0.73
C ASP A 329 -6.25 12.75 -1.54
N SER A 330 -5.16 12.57 -2.29
CA SER A 330 -4.89 11.26 -2.93
C SER A 330 -4.62 10.14 -1.93
N LEU A 331 -4.30 10.45 -0.68
CA LEU A 331 -4.22 9.49 0.43
C LEU A 331 -5.56 9.32 1.16
N LEU A 332 -6.45 10.33 1.10
CA LEU A 332 -7.70 10.38 1.85
C LEU A 332 -8.97 10.32 0.97
N GLU A 333 -8.93 10.72 -0.32
CA GLU A 333 -10.10 10.98 -1.19
C GLU A 333 -10.42 9.90 -2.23
N TYR A 334 -9.84 8.69 -2.17
CA TYR A 334 -10.35 7.63 -3.04
C TYR A 334 -10.74 6.40 -2.27
#